data_477774eb305bdca7521970283b43f566
#
_entry.id   477774eb305bdca7521970283b43f566
#
_cell.length_a   1.000
_cell.length_b   1.000
_cell.length_c   1.000
_cell.angle_alpha   90.00
_cell.angle_beta   90.00
_cell.angle_gamma   90.00
#
_symmetry.space_group_name_H-M   'P 1'
#
loop_
_entity.id
_entity.type
_entity.pdbx_description
1 polymer ?
#
loop_
_entity_poly.entity_id
_entity_poly.type
_entity_poly.pdbx_seq_one_letter_code
_entity_poly.pdbx_strand_id
1 'polypeptide(L)'
;MRYKVIGPPGTGKTRRLLNKVQDYVNKGIALNKIGYFAFTRKAAREARNRYLDVNTHLNKKDIKHFQTLHSLAFNCLGLKEENVMQDLNYKAIGEKCAIQVKYAAYESNAWNGIFSSTSEYLTLINLARSKQITTM
;
A
#
# COMPACT_ATOMS: atom_id res chain seq x y z
N MET A 1 -5.06 -19.49 13.36
CA MET A 1 -6.15 -19.88 12.44
C MET A 1 -6.21 -18.90 11.30
N ARG A 2 -6.30 -19.35 10.05
CA ARG A 2 -6.34 -18.50 8.84
C ARG A 2 -7.74 -18.54 8.25
N TYR A 3 -8.26 -17.37 7.86
CA TYR A 3 -9.56 -17.23 7.20
C TYR A 3 -9.38 -16.60 5.81
N LYS A 4 -10.09 -17.12 4.83
CA LYS A 4 -10.17 -16.53 3.49
C LYS A 4 -11.62 -16.14 3.21
N VAL A 5 -11.84 -14.86 2.90
CA VAL A 5 -13.15 -14.32 2.53
C VAL A 5 -13.15 -14.02 1.05
N ILE A 6 -13.92 -14.77 0.27
CA ILE A 6 -14.03 -14.64 -1.18
C ILE A 6 -15.42 -14.13 -1.53
N GLY A 7 -15.52 -13.33 -2.58
CA GLY A 7 -16.80 -12.84 -3.11
C GLY A 7 -16.59 -11.70 -4.10
N PRO A 8 -17.55 -11.42 -4.98
CA PRO A 8 -17.51 -10.31 -5.92
C PRO A 8 -17.52 -8.94 -5.22
N PRO A 9 -17.29 -7.83 -5.93
CA PRO A 9 -17.48 -6.48 -5.40
C PRO A 9 -18.87 -6.30 -4.78
N GLY A 10 -18.98 -5.48 -3.72
CA GLY A 10 -20.28 -5.21 -3.06
C GLY A 10 -20.77 -6.25 -2.04
N THR A 11 -20.16 -7.43 -1.92
CA THR A 11 -20.61 -8.51 -1.01
C THR A 11 -20.25 -8.31 0.47
N GLY A 12 -19.86 -7.11 0.88
CA GLY A 12 -19.58 -6.81 2.28
C GLY A 12 -18.26 -7.39 2.84
N LYS A 13 -17.31 -7.80 2.01
CA LYS A 13 -16.01 -8.34 2.47
C LYS A 13 -15.30 -7.44 3.47
N THR A 14 -15.22 -6.15 3.17
CA THR A 14 -14.61 -5.14 4.06
C THR A 14 -15.33 -5.08 5.39
N ARG A 15 -16.66 -5.04 5.39
CA ARG A 15 -17.49 -5.05 6.61
C ARG A 15 -17.20 -6.29 7.46
N ARG A 16 -17.14 -7.46 6.83
CA ARG A 16 -16.84 -8.72 7.52
C ARG A 16 -15.43 -8.71 8.16
N LEU A 17 -14.44 -8.13 7.48
CA LEU A 17 -13.10 -7.98 8.04
C LEU A 17 -13.07 -6.99 9.21
N LEU A 18 -13.80 -5.87 9.14
CA LEU A 18 -13.90 -4.91 10.24
C LEU A 18 -14.64 -5.51 11.45
N ASN A 19 -15.69 -6.29 11.22
CA ASN A 19 -16.35 -7.05 12.30
C ASN A 19 -15.36 -8.01 12.97
N LYS A 20 -14.47 -8.64 12.20
CA LYS A 20 -13.44 -9.52 12.75
C LYS A 20 -12.44 -8.76 13.63
N VAL A 21 -12.08 -7.54 13.26
CA VAL A 21 -11.29 -6.64 14.12
C VAL A 21 -12.02 -6.42 15.44
N GLN A 22 -13.31 -6.09 15.37
CA GLN A 22 -14.13 -5.87 16.57
C GLN A 22 -14.22 -7.11 17.46
N ASP A 23 -14.36 -8.30 16.87
CA ASP A 23 -14.35 -9.56 17.61
C ASP A 23 -13.05 -9.76 18.43
N TYR A 24 -11.90 -9.36 17.86
CA TYR A 24 -10.63 -9.42 18.58
C TYR A 24 -10.55 -8.40 19.70
N VAL A 25 -11.03 -7.18 19.48
CA VAL A 25 -11.12 -6.16 20.52
C VAL A 25 -12.01 -6.62 21.68
N ASN A 26 -13.17 -7.19 21.35
CA ASN A 26 -14.09 -7.74 22.37
C ASN A 26 -13.49 -8.91 23.16
N LYS A 27 -12.50 -9.59 22.60
CA LYS A 27 -11.69 -10.63 23.29
C LYS A 27 -10.54 -10.05 24.11
N GLY A 28 -10.46 -8.72 24.27
CA GLY A 28 -9.43 -8.05 25.05
C GLY A 28 -8.11 -7.82 24.33
N ILE A 29 -8.05 -8.02 23.00
CA ILE A 29 -6.84 -7.70 22.24
C ILE A 29 -6.81 -6.21 21.98
N ALA A 30 -5.76 -5.55 22.45
CA ALA A 30 -5.59 -4.11 22.25
C ALA A 30 -5.45 -3.75 20.77
N LEU A 31 -6.11 -2.67 20.33
CA LEU A 31 -6.14 -2.22 18.93
C LEU A 31 -4.75 -1.97 18.33
N ASN A 32 -3.79 -1.55 19.14
CA ASN A 32 -2.41 -1.35 18.70
C ASN A 32 -1.67 -2.66 18.36
N LYS A 33 -2.25 -3.81 18.69
CA LYS A 33 -1.76 -5.16 18.33
C LYS A 33 -2.50 -5.75 17.12
N ILE A 34 -3.48 -5.02 16.57
CA ILE A 34 -4.28 -5.46 15.43
C ILE A 34 -3.91 -4.64 14.20
N GLY A 35 -3.43 -5.31 13.17
CA GLY A 35 -3.15 -4.68 11.87
C GLY A 35 -4.28 -4.94 10.87
N TYR A 36 -4.73 -3.90 10.19
CA TYR A 36 -5.60 -3.98 9.02
C TYR A 36 -4.84 -3.42 7.81
N PHE A 37 -4.57 -4.28 6.84
CA PHE A 37 -3.79 -3.90 5.68
C PHE A 37 -4.61 -3.95 4.40
N ALA A 38 -4.50 -2.90 3.60
CA ALA A 38 -5.11 -2.81 2.29
C ALA A 38 -4.03 -2.58 1.21
N PHE A 39 -4.37 -2.90 -0.03
CA PHE A 39 -3.45 -2.70 -1.14
C PHE A 39 -3.27 -1.22 -1.48
N THR A 40 -4.34 -0.42 -1.43
CA THR A 40 -4.30 1.01 -1.76
C THR A 40 -4.49 1.89 -0.52
N ARG A 41 -3.91 3.10 -0.56
CA ARG A 41 -4.11 4.12 0.49
C ARG A 41 -5.59 4.49 0.64
N LYS A 42 -6.34 4.54 -0.48
CA LYS A 42 -7.78 4.83 -0.49
C LYS A 42 -8.55 3.77 0.29
N ALA A 43 -8.31 2.48 0.00
CA ALA A 43 -8.98 1.38 0.69
C ALA A 43 -8.64 1.32 2.19
N ALA A 44 -7.38 1.56 2.56
CA ALA A 44 -6.97 1.62 3.96
C ALA A 44 -7.65 2.78 4.71
N ARG A 45 -7.74 3.96 4.08
CA ARG A 45 -8.42 5.13 4.64
C ARG A 45 -9.92 4.90 4.78
N GLU A 46 -10.56 4.31 3.78
CA GLU A 46 -11.98 3.98 3.81
C GLU A 46 -12.31 2.99 4.95
N ALA A 47 -11.53 1.92 5.08
CA ALA A 47 -11.71 0.96 6.16
C ALA A 47 -11.55 1.62 7.55
N ARG A 48 -10.55 2.49 7.69
CA ARG A 48 -10.32 3.27 8.91
C ARG A 48 -11.51 4.16 9.26
N ASN A 49 -12.02 4.94 8.28
CA ASN A 49 -13.15 5.82 8.51
C ASN A 49 -14.39 5.02 8.92
N ARG A 50 -14.72 3.95 8.19
CA ARG A 50 -15.85 3.07 8.51
C ARG A 50 -15.74 2.45 9.90
N TYR A 51 -14.53 2.14 10.36
CA TYR A 51 -14.33 1.60 11.71
C TYR A 51 -14.55 2.67 12.78
N LEU A 52 -14.07 3.90 12.55
CA LEU A 52 -14.26 5.04 13.45
C LEU A 52 -15.72 5.51 13.49
N ASP A 53 -16.45 5.46 12.38
CA ASP A 53 -17.88 5.84 12.32
C ASP A 53 -18.74 4.98 13.25
N VAL A 54 -18.37 3.72 13.44
CA VAL A 54 -19.05 2.79 14.36
C VAL A 54 -18.50 2.91 15.79
N ASN A 55 -17.24 3.24 15.94
CA ASN A 55 -16.54 3.33 17.23
C ASN A 55 -16.16 4.79 17.54
N THR A 56 -17.16 5.62 17.78
CA THR A 56 -17.02 7.09 17.92
C THR A 56 -16.15 7.55 19.09
N HIS A 57 -15.89 6.66 20.06
CA HIS A 57 -14.99 6.92 21.17
C HIS A 57 -13.50 6.80 20.80
N LEU A 58 -13.19 6.24 19.61
CA LEU A 58 -11.84 6.06 19.11
C LEU A 58 -11.42 7.23 18.22
N ASN A 59 -10.11 7.43 18.13
CA ASN A 59 -9.51 8.40 17.22
C ASN A 59 -8.49 7.74 16.28
N LYS A 60 -7.97 8.50 15.31
CA LYS A 60 -7.02 7.98 14.31
C LYS A 60 -5.72 7.41 14.90
N LYS A 61 -5.32 7.87 16.09
CA LYS A 61 -4.10 7.40 16.76
C LYS A 61 -4.28 5.99 17.33
N ASP A 62 -5.50 5.63 17.71
CA ASP A 62 -5.82 4.31 18.27
C ASP A 62 -5.74 3.19 17.22
N ILE A 63 -5.96 3.54 15.94
CA ILE A 63 -5.99 2.63 14.80
C ILE A 63 -4.85 2.89 13.79
N LYS A 64 -3.67 3.23 14.30
CA LYS A 64 -2.49 3.56 13.47
C LYS A 64 -2.09 2.45 12.47
N HIS A 65 -2.41 1.19 12.76
CA HIS A 65 -2.09 0.04 11.92
C HIS A 65 -3.13 -0.28 10.84
N PHE A 66 -4.12 0.61 10.62
CA PHE A 66 -4.98 0.57 9.44
C PHE A 66 -4.29 1.29 8.28
N GLN A 67 -3.47 0.59 7.54
CA GLN A 67 -2.57 1.16 6.54
C GLN A 67 -2.29 0.21 5.37
N THR A 68 -1.46 0.62 4.43
CA THR A 68 -0.97 -0.29 3.38
C THR A 68 0.25 -1.07 3.88
N LEU A 69 0.51 -2.23 3.27
CA LEU A 69 1.75 -2.98 3.56
C LEU A 69 3.00 -2.17 3.25
N HIS A 70 2.97 -1.35 2.19
CA HIS A 70 4.08 -0.44 1.88
C HIS A 70 4.32 0.57 3.01
N SER A 71 3.25 1.17 3.57
CA SER A 71 3.39 2.09 4.69
C SER A 71 3.94 1.39 5.94
N LEU A 72 3.54 0.14 6.19
CA LEU A 72 4.09 -0.64 7.29
C LEU A 72 5.60 -0.90 7.08
N ALA A 73 5.99 -1.39 5.91
CA ALA A 73 7.39 -1.67 5.58
C ALA A 73 8.25 -0.40 5.69
N PHE A 74 7.75 0.71 5.17
CA PHE A 74 8.41 2.01 5.23
C PHE A 74 8.70 2.44 6.68
N ASN A 75 7.69 2.31 7.54
CA ASN A 75 7.81 2.64 8.96
C ASN A 75 8.74 1.67 9.70
N CYS A 76 8.66 0.37 9.42
CA CYS A 76 9.51 -0.65 10.06
C CYS A 76 10.98 -0.49 9.69
N LEU A 77 11.27 -0.03 8.47
CA LEU A 77 12.62 0.23 7.99
C LEU A 77 13.16 1.60 8.44
N GLY A 78 12.35 2.42 9.12
CA GLY A 78 12.74 3.77 9.51
C GLY A 78 13.04 4.69 8.32
N LEU A 79 12.46 4.40 7.14
CA LEU A 79 12.70 5.19 5.94
C LEU A 79 12.02 6.54 6.04
N LYS A 80 12.69 7.56 5.53
CA LYS A 80 12.15 8.89 5.33
C LYS A 80 11.91 9.13 3.83
N GLU A 81 11.16 10.17 3.50
CA GLU A 81 10.87 10.53 2.12
C GLU A 81 12.15 10.77 1.30
N GLU A 82 13.18 11.33 1.93
CA GLU A 82 14.51 11.54 1.34
C GLU A 82 15.26 10.24 0.98
N ASN A 83 14.90 9.10 1.58
CA ASN A 83 15.49 7.79 1.28
C ASN A 83 14.83 7.11 0.07
N VAL A 84 13.80 7.71 -0.50
CA VAL A 84 13.09 7.18 -1.67
C VAL A 84 13.42 8.04 -2.88
N MET A 85 13.68 7.39 -4.00
CA MET A 85 13.93 8.11 -5.24
C MET A 85 12.73 9.00 -5.60
N GLN A 86 13.01 10.29 -5.73
CA GLN A 86 12.07 11.33 -6.14
C GLN A 86 12.23 11.61 -7.65
N ASP A 87 11.30 12.35 -8.22
CA ASP A 87 11.30 12.73 -9.63
C ASP A 87 12.62 13.37 -10.08
N LEU A 88 13.21 14.21 -9.23
CA LEU A 88 14.50 14.85 -9.49
C LEU A 88 15.65 13.85 -9.61
N ASN A 89 15.62 12.79 -8.79
CA ASN A 89 16.64 11.74 -8.84
C ASN A 89 16.56 10.95 -10.16
N TYR A 90 15.34 10.63 -10.60
CA TYR A 90 15.15 9.96 -11.88
C TYR A 90 15.56 10.83 -13.06
N LYS A 91 15.25 12.13 -13.01
CA LYS A 91 15.70 13.09 -14.04
C LYS A 91 17.23 13.14 -14.11
N ALA A 92 17.91 13.25 -12.96
CA ALA A 92 19.36 13.25 -12.89
C ALA A 92 19.99 11.96 -13.42
N ILE A 93 19.38 10.80 -13.15
CA ILE A 93 19.82 9.51 -13.70
C ILE A 93 19.60 9.50 -15.22
N GLY A 94 18.44 9.96 -15.69
CA GLY A 94 18.16 10.04 -17.11
C GLY A 94 19.19 10.89 -17.87
N GLU A 95 19.55 12.05 -17.34
CA GLU A 95 20.59 12.93 -17.92
C GLU A 95 21.97 12.24 -17.94
N LYS A 96 22.37 11.59 -16.84
CA LYS A 96 23.66 10.89 -16.77
C LYS A 96 23.76 9.67 -17.70
N CYS A 97 22.65 8.98 -17.92
CA CYS A 97 22.60 7.78 -18.76
C CYS A 97 22.18 8.08 -20.20
N ALA A 98 21.96 9.34 -20.58
CA ALA A 98 21.41 9.74 -21.86
C ALA A 98 20.07 9.05 -22.20
N ILE A 99 19.24 8.77 -21.18
CA ILE A 99 17.96 8.10 -21.31
C ILE A 99 16.84 9.09 -21.00
N GLN A 100 15.85 9.21 -21.88
CA GLN A 100 14.67 10.00 -21.57
C GLN A 100 13.80 9.26 -20.54
N VAL A 101 13.80 9.75 -19.30
CA VAL A 101 12.91 9.29 -18.25
C VAL A 101 11.72 10.26 -18.20
N LYS A 102 10.59 9.86 -18.78
CA LYS A 102 9.33 10.59 -18.60
C LYS A 102 8.62 10.02 -17.38
N TYR A 103 8.33 10.88 -16.44
CA TYR A 103 7.51 10.54 -15.28
C TYR A 103 6.03 10.56 -15.67
N ALA A 104 5.35 9.46 -15.48
CA ALA A 104 3.91 9.51 -15.35
C ALA A 104 3.62 9.84 -13.89
N ALA A 105 3.08 11.03 -13.64
CA ALA A 105 2.56 11.37 -12.32
C ALA A 105 1.68 10.20 -11.81
N TYR A 106 1.86 9.84 -10.57
CA TYR A 106 1.13 8.78 -9.88
C TYR A 106 -0.35 9.13 -9.82
N GLU A 107 -1.05 9.03 -10.92
CA GLU A 107 -2.49 8.98 -10.89
C GLU A 107 -2.93 7.58 -10.43
N SER A 108 -3.78 7.58 -9.47
CA SER A 108 -4.29 6.53 -8.61
C SER A 108 -4.99 5.33 -9.30
N ASN A 109 -4.69 5.05 -10.55
CA ASN A 109 -5.28 3.97 -11.32
C ASN A 109 -4.37 2.72 -11.40
N ALA A 110 -3.57 2.48 -10.37
CA ALA A 110 -2.70 1.30 -10.26
C ALA A 110 -3.47 -0.03 -10.08
N TRP A 111 -4.58 -0.20 -10.82
CA TRP A 111 -5.29 -1.49 -10.86
C TRP A 111 -4.57 -2.50 -11.77
N ASN A 112 -3.66 -2.06 -12.60
CA ASN A 112 -3.02 -2.94 -13.59
C ASN A 112 -1.58 -3.36 -13.24
N GLY A 113 -1.04 -3.00 -12.08
CA GLY A 113 0.29 -3.48 -11.66
C GLY A 113 1.45 -3.17 -12.62
N ILE A 114 1.17 -2.44 -13.68
CA ILE A 114 2.13 -2.05 -14.70
C ILE A 114 2.53 -0.62 -14.36
N PHE A 115 3.72 -0.48 -13.83
CA PHE A 115 4.38 0.81 -13.79
C PHE A 115 4.56 1.25 -15.25
N SER A 116 3.70 2.11 -15.74
CA SER A 116 3.91 2.77 -17.02
C SER A 116 5.01 3.81 -16.86
N SER A 117 6.26 3.35 -16.74
CA SER A 117 7.37 4.22 -17.05
C SER A 117 7.33 4.41 -18.56
N THR A 118 7.30 5.64 -19.00
CA THR A 118 7.40 5.97 -20.44
C THR A 118 8.80 5.67 -21.00
N SER A 119 9.72 5.20 -20.17
CA SER A 119 11.03 4.69 -20.56
C SER A 119 10.96 3.18 -20.72
N GLU A 120 11.17 2.70 -21.93
CA GLU A 120 11.20 1.27 -22.28
C GLU A 120 12.19 0.50 -21.41
N TYR A 121 13.36 1.09 -21.15
CA TYR A 121 14.40 0.50 -20.29
C TYR A 121 13.95 0.29 -18.84
N LEU A 122 13.29 1.26 -18.23
CA LEU A 122 12.77 1.10 -16.87
C LEU A 122 11.65 0.05 -16.81
N THR A 123 10.85 -0.04 -17.84
CA THR A 123 9.82 -1.09 -17.96
C THR A 123 10.47 -2.46 -18.04
N LEU A 124 11.51 -2.63 -18.84
CA LEU A 124 12.25 -3.89 -18.97
C LEU A 124 12.96 -4.28 -17.66
N ILE A 125 13.59 -3.32 -16.97
CA ILE A 125 14.22 -3.55 -15.66
C ILE A 125 13.19 -4.00 -14.63
N ASN A 126 12.05 -3.34 -14.56
CA ASN A 126 10.99 -3.71 -13.62
C ASN A 126 10.38 -5.07 -13.96
N LEU A 127 10.22 -5.38 -15.25
CA LEU A 127 9.75 -6.68 -15.70
C LEU A 127 10.77 -7.78 -15.34
N ALA A 128 12.06 -7.56 -15.57
CA ALA A 128 13.12 -8.48 -15.19
C ALA A 128 13.13 -8.74 -13.67
N ARG A 129 13.04 -7.70 -12.87
CA ARG A 129 12.93 -7.81 -11.39
C ARG A 129 11.68 -8.58 -10.97
N SER A 130 10.53 -8.32 -11.57
CA SER A 130 9.28 -9.00 -11.22
C SER A 130 9.31 -10.49 -11.57
N LYS A 131 10.06 -10.87 -12.60
CA LYS A 131 10.26 -12.26 -13.02
C LYS A 131 11.48 -12.93 -12.38
N GLN A 132 12.17 -12.24 -11.45
CA GLN A 132 13.41 -12.72 -10.82
C GLN A 132 14.49 -13.13 -11.83
N ILE A 133 14.50 -12.49 -12.99
CA ILE A 133 15.52 -12.72 -13.99
C ILE A 133 16.79 -11.97 -13.54
N THR A 134 17.82 -12.73 -13.22
CA THR A 134 19.14 -12.16 -12.92
C THR A 134 19.76 -11.72 -14.24
N THR A 135 19.99 -10.43 -14.41
CA THR A 135 20.84 -9.94 -15.50
C THR A 135 22.30 -10.19 -15.09
N MET A 136 22.96 -11.12 -15.76
CA MET A 136 24.42 -11.24 -15.70
C MET A 136 25.08 -10.11 -16.46
#